data_34e18ddee09f34760bc1ea00fe4f65b2
#
_entry.id   34e18ddee09f34760bc1ea00fe4f65b2
#
_cell.length_a   1.000
_cell.length_b   1.000
_cell.length_c   1.000
_cell.angle_alpha   90.00
_cell.angle_beta   90.00
_cell.angle_gamma   90.00
#
_symmetry.space_group_name_H-M   'P 1'
#
loop_
_entity.id
_entity.type
_entity.pdbx_description
1 polymer ?
#
loop_
_entity_poly.entity_id
_entity_poly.type
_entity_poly.pdbx_seq_one_letter_code
_entity_poly.pdbx_strand_id
1 'polypeptide(L)'
;MKAVVYDSAKNFTVREIPTPEPKEGEVLIKIELAGICGTDLHIHEGNFLAEFPLIPGHEMVGIISSVGKGVTDFKSGDRVTVNPVVSCGDCEFCREGSPILCHNRKGLGTNWPGSFAEYMIATQDLVFKVGNLTPEQAVFAEPAACAMHGIETLGMKPGSSALVFGAGPTGQILAQLIAKSGASHVTVAASTKFKLDVAKNLGADAIYVMDRSNVKKSFEDLKAMRPEGYDYVIEATGNMAIAEICVPLTRSGGTMMVYGVGETTDTFPINAFDVFHREITIKGSFAEIDTFPSTIAALQSGRIKTDGLISHRFKLEEYGKALETLRSDKTAHKVVITF
;
A
#
# COMPACT_ATOMS: atom_id res chain seq x y z
N MET A 1 -13.45 24.49 4.31
CA MET A 1 -12.88 23.28 4.89
C MET A 1 -11.39 23.43 5.06
N LYS A 2 -10.81 22.81 6.11
CA LYS A 2 -9.36 22.74 6.26
C LYS A 2 -8.78 21.67 5.36
N ALA A 3 -7.59 21.92 4.80
CA ALA A 3 -6.84 20.97 3.99
C ALA A 3 -5.32 21.20 4.11
N VAL A 4 -4.54 20.13 3.95
CA VAL A 4 -3.11 20.21 3.68
C VAL A 4 -2.96 20.55 2.20
N VAL A 5 -2.33 21.67 1.89
CA VAL A 5 -2.09 22.08 0.51
C VAL A 5 -0.60 22.28 0.29
N TYR A 6 -0.04 21.49 -0.62
CA TYR A 6 1.30 21.67 -1.14
C TYR A 6 1.26 22.65 -2.31
N ASP A 7 1.99 23.75 -2.21
CA ASP A 7 2.21 24.68 -3.33
C ASP A 7 3.40 24.26 -4.21
N SER A 8 4.35 23.54 -3.61
CA SER A 8 5.50 22.88 -4.27
C SER A 8 6.08 21.80 -3.35
N ALA A 9 7.05 21.02 -3.83
CA ALA A 9 7.78 20.05 -3.01
C ALA A 9 8.30 20.70 -1.72
N LYS A 10 8.14 20.01 -0.59
CA LYS A 10 8.52 20.44 0.78
C LYS A 10 7.80 21.69 1.31
N ASN A 11 6.98 22.33 0.50
CA ASN A 11 6.29 23.56 0.87
C ASN A 11 4.78 23.32 0.95
N PHE A 12 4.27 23.08 2.15
CA PHE A 12 2.85 22.87 2.42
C PHE A 12 2.35 23.74 3.57
N THR A 13 1.06 24.00 3.55
CA THR A 13 0.35 24.65 4.66
C THR A 13 -0.96 23.93 4.92
N VAL A 14 -1.37 23.91 6.20
CA VAL A 14 -2.76 23.58 6.55
C VAL A 14 -3.56 24.87 6.51
N ARG A 15 -4.49 24.98 5.57
CA ARG A 15 -5.25 26.22 5.35
C ARG A 15 -6.72 25.96 5.04
N GLU A 16 -7.54 26.97 5.22
CA GLU A 16 -8.94 26.92 4.80
C GLU A 16 -9.05 27.16 3.30
N ILE A 17 -9.84 26.31 2.67
CA ILE A 17 -10.21 26.40 1.25
C ILE A 17 -11.73 26.19 1.12
N PRO A 18 -12.37 26.61 0.02
CA PRO A 18 -13.77 26.31 -0.22
C PRO A 18 -14.05 24.80 -0.15
N THR A 19 -15.14 24.42 0.51
CA THR A 19 -15.63 23.04 0.44
C THR A 19 -16.16 22.79 -0.96
N PRO A 20 -15.73 21.76 -1.69
CA PRO A 20 -16.21 21.50 -3.04
C PRO A 20 -17.67 21.01 -3.02
N GLU A 21 -18.39 21.24 -4.12
CA GLU A 21 -19.74 20.73 -4.33
C GLU A 21 -19.69 19.56 -5.33
N PRO A 22 -20.40 18.44 -5.05
CA PRO A 22 -20.38 17.29 -5.95
C PRO A 22 -21.19 17.59 -7.22
N LYS A 23 -20.57 17.34 -8.37
CA LYS A 23 -21.19 17.42 -9.69
C LYS A 23 -21.98 16.16 -10.02
N GLU A 24 -22.51 16.07 -11.25
CA GLU A 24 -23.18 14.86 -11.73
C GLU A 24 -22.24 13.64 -11.66
N GLY A 25 -22.71 12.55 -11.04
CA GLY A 25 -21.94 11.32 -10.84
C GLY A 25 -20.94 11.36 -9.69
N GLU A 26 -20.78 12.47 -8.99
CA GLU A 26 -19.82 12.64 -7.90
C GLU A 26 -20.49 12.56 -6.51
N VAL A 27 -19.71 12.21 -5.51
CA VAL A 27 -20.10 12.25 -4.10
C VAL A 27 -19.13 13.13 -3.31
N LEU A 28 -19.63 13.85 -2.31
CA LEU A 28 -18.83 14.56 -1.33
C LEU A 28 -18.69 13.69 -0.09
N ILE A 29 -17.48 13.37 0.29
CA ILE A 29 -17.13 12.51 1.42
C ILE A 29 -16.53 13.38 2.52
N LYS A 30 -17.12 13.34 3.72
CA LYS A 30 -16.51 13.85 4.94
C LYS A 30 -15.53 12.82 5.46
N ILE A 31 -14.25 13.14 5.52
CA ILE A 31 -13.19 12.23 5.95
C ILE A 31 -13.28 11.97 7.44
N GLU A 32 -13.23 10.72 7.86
CA GLU A 32 -13.13 10.29 9.27
C GLU A 32 -11.67 9.98 9.64
N LEU A 33 -10.94 9.30 8.73
CA LEU A 33 -9.59 8.86 8.96
C LEU A 33 -8.84 8.76 7.62
N ALA A 34 -7.61 9.25 7.58
CA ALA A 34 -6.73 9.11 6.43
C ALA A 34 -5.36 8.56 6.83
N GLY A 35 -4.88 7.54 6.13
CA GLY A 35 -3.57 6.92 6.35
C GLY A 35 -2.44 7.71 5.69
N ILE A 36 -1.28 7.76 6.35
CA ILE A 36 -0.05 8.25 5.75
C ILE A 36 0.77 7.06 5.28
N CYS A 37 1.19 7.10 4.01
CA CYS A 37 1.96 6.08 3.31
C CYS A 37 3.40 6.53 3.07
N GLY A 38 4.30 5.60 2.75
CA GLY A 38 5.63 5.92 2.22
C GLY A 38 5.60 6.79 0.96
N THR A 39 4.58 6.63 0.13
CA THR A 39 4.31 7.47 -1.05
C THR A 39 4.16 8.96 -0.69
N ASP A 40 3.57 9.29 0.46
CA ASP A 40 3.43 10.69 0.89
C ASP A 40 4.79 11.33 1.24
N LEU A 41 5.77 10.53 1.67
CA LEU A 41 7.15 11.00 1.83
C LEU A 41 7.81 11.30 0.48
N HIS A 42 7.61 10.44 -0.53
CA HIS A 42 8.08 10.70 -1.90
C HIS A 42 7.44 11.94 -2.50
N ILE A 43 6.12 12.12 -2.33
CA ILE A 43 5.38 13.34 -2.75
C ILE A 43 5.96 14.57 -2.05
N HIS A 44 6.22 14.48 -0.74
CA HIS A 44 6.82 15.58 0.02
C HIS A 44 8.18 15.99 -0.57
N GLU A 45 9.01 15.05 -1.00
CA GLU A 45 10.31 15.32 -1.63
C GLU A 45 10.17 15.81 -3.10
N GLY A 46 8.98 15.76 -3.70
CA GLY A 46 8.74 16.14 -5.10
C GLY A 46 8.94 14.99 -6.08
N ASN A 47 8.94 13.76 -5.59
CA ASN A 47 9.08 12.53 -6.37
C ASN A 47 7.72 11.87 -6.62
N PHE A 48 7.69 10.69 -7.21
CA PHE A 48 6.51 9.83 -7.38
C PHE A 48 5.32 10.50 -8.08
N LEU A 49 5.50 11.00 -9.29
CA LEU A 49 4.42 11.55 -10.14
C LEU A 49 3.66 12.75 -9.52
N ALA A 50 4.17 13.39 -8.47
CA ALA A 50 3.52 14.51 -7.82
C ALA A 50 3.39 15.72 -8.77
N GLU A 51 2.19 16.26 -8.85
CA GLU A 51 1.88 17.52 -9.57
C GLU A 51 1.35 18.55 -8.55
N PHE A 52 1.91 19.73 -8.55
CA PHE A 52 1.54 20.80 -7.61
C PHE A 52 0.77 21.93 -8.32
N PRO A 53 -0.18 22.63 -7.64
CA PRO A 53 -0.55 22.45 -6.21
C PRO A 53 -1.34 21.17 -5.96
N LEU A 54 -1.17 20.56 -4.76
CA LEU A 54 -1.74 19.26 -4.44
C LEU A 54 -2.29 19.22 -3.00
N ILE A 55 -3.44 18.58 -2.82
CA ILE A 55 -3.92 18.06 -1.54
C ILE A 55 -3.56 16.55 -1.55
N PRO A 56 -2.61 16.07 -0.75
CA PRO A 56 -2.24 14.66 -0.77
C PRO A 56 -3.20 13.76 0.04
N GLY A 57 -2.84 12.47 0.18
CA GLY A 57 -3.60 11.47 0.91
C GLY A 57 -4.44 10.60 -0.01
N HIS A 58 -4.10 9.32 -0.08
CA HIS A 58 -4.72 8.33 -0.97
C HIS A 58 -5.30 7.12 -0.20
N GLU A 59 -5.08 7.01 1.09
CA GLU A 59 -5.66 5.99 1.96
C GLU A 59 -6.73 6.63 2.85
N MET A 60 -8.02 6.38 2.61
CA MET A 60 -9.07 7.08 3.34
C MET A 60 -10.28 6.22 3.67
N VAL A 61 -11.00 6.66 4.69
CA VAL A 61 -12.37 6.28 5.01
C VAL A 61 -13.14 7.52 5.45
N GLY A 62 -14.40 7.59 5.07
CA GLY A 62 -15.26 8.71 5.43
C GLY A 62 -16.75 8.39 5.30
N ILE A 63 -17.56 9.40 5.55
CA ILE A 63 -19.02 9.34 5.45
C ILE A 63 -19.46 10.23 4.27
N ILE A 64 -20.33 9.72 3.43
CA ILE A 64 -20.94 10.53 2.37
C ILE A 64 -21.74 11.66 3.03
N SER A 65 -21.38 12.89 2.73
CA SER A 65 -22.06 14.10 3.19
C SER A 65 -23.20 14.49 2.25
N SER A 66 -22.93 14.49 0.93
CA SER A 66 -23.94 14.76 -0.10
C SER A 66 -23.56 14.03 -1.40
N VAL A 67 -24.54 13.91 -2.28
CA VAL A 67 -24.40 13.26 -3.60
C VAL A 67 -24.80 14.21 -4.70
N GLY A 68 -24.11 14.14 -5.83
CA GLY A 68 -24.42 14.87 -7.04
C GLY A 68 -25.59 14.23 -7.80
N LYS A 69 -26.05 14.93 -8.85
CA LYS A 69 -27.11 14.41 -9.73
C LYS A 69 -26.67 13.08 -10.38
N GLY A 70 -27.62 12.15 -10.51
CA GLY A 70 -27.37 10.87 -11.18
C GLY A 70 -26.75 9.79 -10.28
N VAL A 71 -26.33 10.10 -9.05
CA VAL A 71 -25.87 9.11 -8.07
C VAL A 71 -27.07 8.42 -7.45
N THR A 72 -27.17 7.10 -7.61
CA THR A 72 -28.29 6.27 -7.11
C THR A 72 -27.87 5.25 -6.05
N ASP A 73 -26.61 4.80 -6.08
CA ASP A 73 -26.13 3.70 -5.24
C ASP A 73 -25.68 4.15 -3.84
N PHE A 74 -25.54 5.47 -3.66
CA PHE A 74 -25.03 6.09 -2.45
C PHE A 74 -25.97 7.14 -1.90
N LYS A 75 -25.94 7.32 -0.58
CA LYS A 75 -26.69 8.36 0.13
C LYS A 75 -25.87 8.96 1.27
N SER A 76 -26.25 10.15 1.73
CA SER A 76 -25.70 10.74 2.94
C SER A 76 -25.80 9.76 4.13
N GLY A 77 -24.71 9.61 4.88
CA GLY A 77 -24.56 8.69 6.00
C GLY A 77 -23.91 7.34 5.63
N ASP A 78 -23.77 6.98 4.36
CA ASP A 78 -23.04 5.77 3.97
C ASP A 78 -21.55 5.92 4.31
N ARG A 79 -20.96 4.94 5.03
CA ARG A 79 -19.50 4.89 5.24
C ARG A 79 -18.84 4.23 4.06
N VAL A 80 -17.81 4.89 3.54
CA VAL A 80 -17.15 4.51 2.29
C VAL A 80 -15.63 4.66 2.36
N THR A 81 -14.96 3.93 1.48
CA THR A 81 -13.56 4.15 1.07
C THR A 81 -13.52 4.45 -0.42
N VAL A 82 -12.38 4.89 -0.93
CA VAL A 82 -12.22 5.29 -2.33
C VAL A 82 -11.01 4.59 -2.94
N ASN A 83 -11.19 4.03 -4.13
CA ASN A 83 -10.07 3.64 -4.99
C ASN A 83 -9.43 4.92 -5.52
N PRO A 84 -8.15 5.19 -5.21
CA PRO A 84 -7.50 6.43 -5.65
C PRO A 84 -7.10 6.41 -7.13
N VAL A 85 -7.16 5.27 -7.81
CA VAL A 85 -6.73 5.13 -9.21
C VAL A 85 -7.84 5.53 -10.17
N VAL A 86 -7.61 6.60 -10.91
CA VAL A 86 -8.52 7.08 -11.97
C VAL A 86 -7.90 6.76 -13.32
N SER A 87 -8.54 5.93 -14.12
CA SER A 87 -8.12 5.58 -15.47
C SER A 87 -9.02 6.24 -16.52
N CYS A 88 -8.52 6.38 -17.76
CA CYS A 88 -9.30 7.05 -18.83
C CYS A 88 -10.40 6.14 -19.42
N GLY A 89 -10.34 4.84 -19.23
CA GLY A 89 -11.32 3.86 -19.73
C GLY A 89 -11.21 3.52 -21.22
N ASP A 90 -10.45 4.26 -22.03
CA ASP A 90 -10.48 4.18 -23.49
C ASP A 90 -9.13 3.85 -24.17
N CYS A 91 -7.99 4.01 -23.47
CA CYS A 91 -6.69 3.61 -24.03
C CYS A 91 -6.54 2.08 -24.13
N GLU A 92 -5.50 1.61 -24.82
CA GLU A 92 -5.23 0.21 -25.03
C GLU A 92 -5.18 -0.59 -23.72
N PHE A 93 -4.44 -0.11 -22.70
CA PHE A 93 -4.34 -0.79 -21.40
C PHE A 93 -5.69 -0.88 -20.68
N CYS A 94 -6.51 0.19 -20.74
CA CYS A 94 -7.84 0.15 -20.13
C CYS A 94 -8.75 -0.87 -20.83
N ARG A 95 -8.70 -0.95 -22.17
CA ARG A 95 -9.49 -1.90 -22.97
C ARG A 95 -9.04 -3.34 -22.79
N GLU A 96 -7.75 -3.56 -22.46
CA GLU A 96 -7.18 -4.88 -22.15
C GLU A 96 -7.40 -5.31 -20.70
N GLY A 97 -8.10 -4.50 -19.86
CA GLY A 97 -8.34 -4.81 -18.45
C GLY A 97 -7.13 -4.53 -17.54
N SER A 98 -6.23 -3.65 -17.94
CA SER A 98 -5.05 -3.23 -17.18
C SER A 98 -5.06 -1.72 -16.88
N PRO A 99 -6.12 -1.20 -16.21
CA PRO A 99 -6.31 0.24 -16.01
C PRO A 99 -5.19 0.91 -15.20
N ILE A 100 -4.47 0.17 -14.37
CA ILE A 100 -3.31 0.68 -13.62
C ILE A 100 -2.16 1.14 -14.54
N LEU A 101 -2.08 0.59 -15.76
CA LEU A 101 -1.09 0.95 -16.77
C LEU A 101 -1.60 2.02 -17.73
N CYS A 102 -2.74 2.64 -17.45
CA CYS A 102 -3.34 3.69 -18.26
C CYS A 102 -2.37 4.85 -18.50
N HIS A 103 -2.22 5.27 -19.76
CA HIS A 103 -1.37 6.41 -20.15
C HIS A 103 -1.79 7.75 -19.51
N ASN A 104 -3.10 7.92 -19.28
CA ASN A 104 -3.69 9.13 -18.71
C ASN A 104 -4.12 8.92 -17.25
N ARG A 105 -3.46 7.98 -16.55
CA ARG A 105 -3.80 7.67 -15.16
C ARG A 105 -3.65 8.88 -14.26
N LYS A 106 -4.67 9.10 -13.43
CA LYS A 106 -4.64 10.06 -12.32
C LYS A 106 -4.68 9.30 -11.00
N GLY A 107 -4.14 9.90 -9.96
CA GLY A 107 -4.18 9.33 -8.61
C GLY A 107 -4.70 10.37 -7.62
N LEU A 108 -5.84 10.10 -6.99
CA LEU A 108 -6.36 10.93 -5.92
C LEU A 108 -5.34 10.94 -4.77
N GLY A 109 -4.89 12.11 -4.38
CA GLY A 109 -3.87 12.30 -3.36
C GLY A 109 -2.41 12.10 -3.81
N THR A 110 -2.17 11.84 -5.12
CA THR A 110 -0.82 11.77 -5.68
C THR A 110 -0.55 12.83 -6.74
N ASN A 111 -1.46 13.01 -7.69
CA ASN A 111 -1.44 14.11 -8.68
C ASN A 111 -2.83 14.72 -8.93
N TRP A 112 -3.84 14.26 -8.19
CA TRP A 112 -5.16 14.87 -8.05
C TRP A 112 -5.49 15.05 -6.58
N PRO A 113 -6.43 15.99 -6.22
CA PRO A 113 -6.77 16.24 -4.82
C PRO A 113 -7.19 14.97 -4.08
N GLY A 114 -6.64 14.77 -2.89
CA GLY A 114 -6.85 13.60 -2.04
C GLY A 114 -7.52 13.92 -0.69
N SER A 115 -7.23 13.10 0.29
CA SER A 115 -7.97 12.98 1.54
C SER A 115 -7.36 13.69 2.76
N PHE A 116 -6.20 14.35 2.65
CA PHE A 116 -5.73 15.18 3.78
C PHE A 116 -6.47 16.53 3.79
N ALA A 117 -7.79 16.43 3.84
CA ALA A 117 -8.76 17.52 3.93
C ALA A 117 -10.01 17.03 4.66
N GLU A 118 -10.79 17.93 5.27
CA GLU A 118 -12.04 17.56 5.95
C GLU A 118 -13.05 16.91 5.01
N TYR A 119 -13.01 17.25 3.71
CA TYR A 119 -13.87 16.70 2.66
C TYR A 119 -13.08 16.44 1.39
N MET A 120 -13.52 15.43 0.63
CA MET A 120 -13.04 15.18 -0.73
C MET A 120 -14.19 14.83 -1.66
N ILE A 121 -13.95 14.99 -2.96
CA ILE A 121 -14.85 14.55 -4.04
C ILE A 121 -14.26 13.27 -4.66
N ALA A 122 -15.14 12.33 -4.97
CA ALA A 122 -14.84 11.21 -5.83
C ALA A 122 -16.03 10.92 -6.75
N THR A 123 -15.76 10.35 -7.93
CA THR A 123 -16.81 9.81 -8.81
C THR A 123 -17.33 8.50 -8.21
N GLN A 124 -18.62 8.22 -8.37
CA GLN A 124 -19.28 7.09 -7.70
C GLN A 124 -18.68 5.72 -8.04
N ASP A 125 -18.09 5.58 -9.21
CA ASP A 125 -17.42 4.34 -9.68
C ASP A 125 -16.13 4.00 -8.89
N LEU A 126 -15.51 4.99 -8.26
CA LEU A 126 -14.33 4.82 -7.41
C LEU A 126 -14.69 4.58 -5.93
N VAL A 127 -15.96 4.69 -5.56
CA VAL A 127 -16.42 4.66 -4.16
C VAL A 127 -16.94 3.29 -3.77
N PHE A 128 -16.54 2.79 -2.61
CA PHE A 128 -16.94 1.47 -2.10
C PHE A 128 -17.49 1.57 -0.69
N LYS A 129 -18.69 0.99 -0.47
CA LYS A 129 -19.25 0.87 0.88
C LYS A 129 -18.42 -0.13 1.70
N VAL A 130 -18.06 0.26 2.90
CA VAL A 130 -17.22 -0.58 3.78
C VAL A 130 -18.05 -1.45 4.73
N GLY A 131 -19.38 -1.34 4.70
CA GLY A 131 -20.29 -2.15 5.51
C GLY A 131 -20.09 -1.92 7.01
N ASN A 132 -19.83 -2.99 7.74
CA ASN A 132 -19.66 -2.98 9.19
C ASN A 132 -18.21 -2.73 9.67
N LEU A 133 -17.28 -2.43 8.78
CA LEU A 133 -15.92 -2.10 9.19
C LEU A 133 -15.89 -0.81 10.01
N THR A 134 -15.06 -0.81 11.05
CA THR A 134 -14.74 0.44 11.76
C THR A 134 -13.85 1.34 10.88
N PRO A 135 -13.75 2.65 11.15
CA PRO A 135 -12.83 3.51 10.43
C PRO A 135 -11.37 3.00 10.47
N GLU A 136 -10.95 2.45 11.61
CA GLU A 136 -9.61 1.88 11.81
C GLU A 136 -9.33 0.65 10.95
N GLN A 137 -10.36 -0.12 10.61
CA GLN A 137 -10.24 -1.25 9.69
C GLN A 137 -10.30 -0.76 8.24
N ALA A 138 -11.25 0.13 7.95
CA ALA A 138 -11.54 0.57 6.59
C ALA A 138 -10.42 1.44 5.98
N VAL A 139 -9.65 2.19 6.80
CA VAL A 139 -8.50 2.98 6.31
C VAL A 139 -7.40 2.11 5.68
N PHE A 140 -7.40 0.80 5.97
CA PHE A 140 -6.50 -0.15 5.33
C PHE A 140 -7.01 -0.70 3.98
N ALA A 141 -8.19 -0.27 3.50
CA ALA A 141 -8.74 -0.81 2.26
C ALA A 141 -7.79 -0.59 1.07
N GLU A 142 -7.23 0.61 0.91
CA GLU A 142 -6.30 0.90 -0.18
C GLU A 142 -5.00 0.09 -0.07
N PRO A 143 -4.21 0.14 1.03
CA PRO A 143 -2.98 -0.66 1.10
C PRO A 143 -3.24 -2.18 1.06
N ALA A 144 -4.41 -2.62 1.48
CA ALA A 144 -4.80 -4.02 1.36
C ALA A 144 -5.22 -4.38 -0.07
N ALA A 145 -5.80 -3.44 -0.83
CA ALA A 145 -6.09 -3.63 -2.26
C ALA A 145 -4.79 -3.77 -3.07
N CYS A 146 -3.78 -2.95 -2.79
CA CYS A 146 -2.45 -3.09 -3.35
C CYS A 146 -1.83 -4.47 -3.02
N ALA A 147 -1.94 -4.92 -1.77
CA ALA A 147 -1.44 -6.23 -1.37
C ALA A 147 -2.20 -7.37 -2.04
N MET A 148 -3.53 -7.26 -2.21
CA MET A 148 -4.34 -8.23 -2.94
C MET A 148 -3.90 -8.34 -4.39
N HIS A 149 -3.69 -7.21 -5.08
CA HIS A 149 -3.15 -7.18 -6.44
C HIS A 149 -1.76 -7.84 -6.51
N GLY A 150 -0.90 -7.62 -5.51
CA GLY A 150 0.39 -8.30 -5.40
C GLY A 150 0.25 -9.83 -5.35
N ILE A 151 -0.71 -10.35 -4.58
CA ILE A 151 -0.98 -11.79 -4.48
C ILE A 151 -1.51 -12.35 -5.81
N GLU A 152 -2.42 -11.66 -6.47
CA GLU A 152 -2.92 -12.05 -7.80
C GLU A 152 -1.79 -12.06 -8.83
N THR A 153 -0.94 -11.04 -8.83
CA THR A 153 0.25 -10.97 -9.70
C THR A 153 1.23 -12.10 -9.42
N LEU A 154 1.45 -12.49 -8.16
CA LEU A 154 2.30 -13.62 -7.82
C LEU A 154 1.79 -14.93 -8.44
N GLY A 155 0.48 -15.14 -8.48
CA GLY A 155 -0.11 -16.39 -8.95
C GLY A 155 0.31 -17.57 -8.07
N MET A 156 0.22 -17.41 -6.75
CA MET A 156 0.73 -18.38 -5.77
C MET A 156 0.10 -19.76 -5.91
N LYS A 157 0.93 -20.78 -5.80
CA LYS A 157 0.50 -22.18 -5.73
C LYS A 157 0.32 -22.60 -4.27
N PRO A 158 -0.78 -23.28 -3.90
CA PRO A 158 -0.92 -23.88 -2.57
C PRO A 158 0.26 -24.80 -2.21
N GLY A 159 0.64 -24.82 -0.94
CA GLY A 159 1.80 -25.58 -0.45
C GLY A 159 3.16 -24.91 -0.63
N SER A 160 3.20 -23.73 -1.25
CA SER A 160 4.43 -22.95 -1.48
C SER A 160 4.97 -22.33 -0.19
N SER A 161 6.24 -21.98 -0.22
CA SER A 161 6.91 -21.18 0.82
C SER A 161 7.15 -19.75 0.35
N ALA A 162 7.05 -18.80 1.27
CA ALA A 162 7.28 -17.40 0.96
C ALA A 162 8.21 -16.71 2.00
N LEU A 163 9.01 -15.77 1.50
CA LEU A 163 9.79 -14.83 2.29
C LEU A 163 9.34 -13.40 1.93
N VAL A 164 8.91 -12.65 2.93
CA VAL A 164 8.51 -11.25 2.78
C VAL A 164 9.55 -10.38 3.50
N PHE A 165 10.24 -9.55 2.74
CA PHE A 165 11.08 -8.50 3.29
C PHE A 165 10.26 -7.24 3.55
N GLY A 166 10.20 -6.83 4.80
CA GLY A 166 9.42 -5.68 5.26
C GLY A 166 8.26 -6.09 6.17
N ALA A 167 8.24 -5.53 7.37
CA ALA A 167 7.18 -5.70 8.36
C ALA A 167 6.43 -4.39 8.63
N GLY A 168 6.36 -3.50 7.64
CA GLY A 168 5.46 -2.35 7.61
C GLY A 168 4.00 -2.79 7.43
N PRO A 169 3.03 -1.85 7.46
CA PRO A 169 1.60 -2.19 7.35
C PRO A 169 1.30 -3.08 6.14
N THR A 170 1.82 -2.74 4.97
CA THR A 170 1.58 -3.50 3.73
C THR A 170 2.28 -4.87 3.76
N GLY A 171 3.52 -4.96 4.27
CA GLY A 171 4.21 -6.25 4.45
C GLY A 171 3.48 -7.18 5.41
N GLN A 172 2.85 -6.63 6.46
CA GLN A 172 1.98 -7.39 7.38
C GLN A 172 0.74 -7.94 6.66
N ILE A 173 0.12 -7.14 5.81
CA ILE A 173 -1.06 -7.55 5.03
C ILE A 173 -0.67 -8.61 3.99
N LEU A 174 0.43 -8.39 3.26
CA LEU A 174 0.98 -9.38 2.32
C LEU A 174 1.23 -10.73 3.00
N ALA A 175 1.90 -10.75 4.14
CA ALA A 175 2.18 -11.99 4.87
C ALA A 175 0.89 -12.74 5.27
N GLN A 176 -0.13 -12.02 5.73
CA GLN A 176 -1.44 -12.61 6.05
C GLN A 176 -2.13 -13.18 4.81
N LEU A 177 -2.16 -12.43 3.71
CA LEU A 177 -2.77 -12.88 2.45
C LEU A 177 -2.04 -14.10 1.89
N ILE A 178 -0.70 -14.11 1.90
CA ILE A 178 0.13 -15.24 1.50
C ILE A 178 -0.23 -16.49 2.31
N ALA A 179 -0.27 -16.38 3.63
CA ALA A 179 -0.64 -17.49 4.51
C ALA A 179 -2.06 -18.00 4.22
N LYS A 180 -3.03 -17.09 3.98
CA LYS A 180 -4.42 -17.44 3.66
C LYS A 180 -4.64 -17.94 2.24
N SER A 181 -3.69 -17.69 1.32
CA SER A 181 -3.70 -18.23 -0.05
C SER A 181 -3.15 -19.65 -0.14
N GLY A 182 -2.86 -20.29 0.98
CA GLY A 182 -2.43 -21.68 1.04
C GLY A 182 -0.91 -21.89 1.06
N ALA A 183 -0.12 -20.87 1.40
CA ALA A 183 1.30 -21.07 1.67
C ALA A 183 1.50 -22.08 2.82
N SER A 184 2.46 -22.99 2.65
CA SER A 184 2.86 -23.95 3.68
C SER A 184 3.81 -23.34 4.71
N HIS A 185 4.47 -22.25 4.36
CA HIS A 185 5.42 -21.56 5.24
C HIS A 185 5.61 -20.10 4.82
N VAL A 186 5.46 -19.18 5.76
CA VAL A 186 5.69 -17.74 5.57
C VAL A 186 6.73 -17.24 6.54
N THR A 187 7.85 -16.75 6.02
CA THR A 187 8.88 -16.06 6.79
C THR A 187 8.76 -14.56 6.55
N VAL A 188 8.80 -13.75 7.61
CA VAL A 188 8.87 -12.29 7.51
C VAL A 188 10.21 -11.81 8.05
N ALA A 189 10.94 -11.05 7.24
CA ALA A 189 12.25 -10.49 7.59
C ALA A 189 12.19 -8.95 7.66
N ALA A 190 12.64 -8.37 8.76
CA ALA A 190 12.69 -6.92 8.93
C ALA A 190 13.70 -6.54 10.04
N SER A 191 14.10 -5.28 10.09
CA SER A 191 15.07 -4.80 11.10
C SER A 191 14.47 -4.49 12.48
N THR A 192 13.15 -4.44 12.61
CA THR A 192 12.47 -4.01 13.82
C THR A 192 11.75 -5.17 14.50
N LYS A 193 12.29 -5.63 15.62
CA LYS A 193 11.76 -6.81 16.36
C LYS A 193 10.28 -6.63 16.72
N PHE A 194 9.88 -5.48 17.21
CA PHE A 194 8.48 -5.17 17.53
C PHE A 194 7.54 -5.45 16.35
N LYS A 195 7.90 -5.00 15.13
CA LYS A 195 7.08 -5.22 13.93
C LYS A 195 7.04 -6.70 13.52
N LEU A 196 8.12 -7.42 13.75
CA LEU A 196 8.19 -8.87 13.52
C LEU A 196 7.34 -9.65 14.52
N ASP A 197 7.26 -9.20 15.77
CA ASP A 197 6.36 -9.81 16.76
C ASP A 197 4.89 -9.65 16.36
N VAL A 198 4.53 -8.50 15.79
CA VAL A 198 3.20 -8.32 15.18
C VAL A 198 2.99 -9.28 14.01
N ALA A 199 3.97 -9.44 13.11
CA ALA A 199 3.89 -10.41 12.00
C ALA A 199 3.66 -11.84 12.52
N LYS A 200 4.37 -12.23 13.57
CA LYS A 200 4.21 -13.55 14.21
C LYS A 200 2.80 -13.74 14.76
N ASN A 201 2.26 -12.73 15.44
CA ASN A 201 0.90 -12.76 15.98
C ASN A 201 -0.18 -12.77 14.89
N LEU A 202 0.11 -12.20 13.73
CA LEU A 202 -0.79 -12.18 12.57
C LEU A 202 -0.66 -13.42 11.68
N GLY A 203 0.20 -14.39 12.02
CA GLY A 203 0.24 -15.70 11.39
C GLY A 203 1.47 -16.03 10.55
N ALA A 204 2.54 -15.24 10.63
CA ALA A 204 3.82 -15.65 10.06
C ALA A 204 4.39 -16.87 10.79
N ASP A 205 4.86 -17.89 10.05
CA ASP A 205 5.43 -19.12 10.62
C ASP A 205 6.80 -18.87 11.22
N ALA A 206 7.61 -18.03 10.59
CA ALA A 206 8.94 -17.64 11.06
C ALA A 206 9.15 -16.12 10.92
N ILE A 207 10.02 -15.58 11.75
CA ILE A 207 10.46 -14.19 11.68
C ILE A 207 11.98 -14.15 11.71
N TYR A 208 12.57 -13.17 11.00
CA TYR A 208 14.01 -12.95 10.99
C TYR A 208 14.32 -11.46 11.24
N VAL A 209 15.15 -11.18 12.26
CA VAL A 209 15.59 -9.81 12.56
C VAL A 209 16.82 -9.49 11.71
N MET A 210 16.64 -8.64 10.71
CA MET A 210 17.69 -8.22 9.80
C MET A 210 18.62 -7.18 10.44
N ASP A 211 19.91 -7.35 10.20
CA ASP A 211 20.90 -6.30 10.42
C ASP A 211 21.09 -5.51 9.11
N ARG A 212 20.56 -4.28 9.08
CA ARG A 212 20.71 -3.40 7.91
C ARG A 212 22.15 -2.96 7.65
N SER A 213 23.01 -3.00 8.67
CA SER A 213 24.44 -2.70 8.51
C SER A 213 25.23 -3.88 7.94
N ASN A 214 24.65 -5.08 7.98
CA ASN A 214 25.28 -6.31 7.48
C ASN A 214 24.26 -7.19 6.74
N VAL A 215 23.81 -6.73 5.59
CA VAL A 215 22.85 -7.45 4.73
C VAL A 215 23.42 -8.81 4.29
N LYS A 216 24.75 -8.92 4.11
CA LYS A 216 25.41 -10.18 3.76
C LYS A 216 25.19 -11.26 4.82
N LYS A 217 25.35 -10.91 6.10
CA LYS A 217 25.06 -11.85 7.19
C LYS A 217 23.58 -12.26 7.18
N SER A 218 22.67 -11.31 6.99
CA SER A 218 21.24 -11.60 6.90
C SER A 218 20.92 -12.56 5.75
N PHE A 219 21.59 -12.40 4.61
CA PHE A 219 21.50 -13.36 3.49
C PHE A 219 21.97 -14.75 3.88
N GLU A 220 23.15 -14.88 4.49
CA GLU A 220 23.73 -16.16 4.92
C GLU A 220 22.80 -16.88 5.92
N ASP A 221 22.29 -16.16 6.90
CA ASP A 221 21.38 -16.72 7.91
C ASP A 221 20.05 -17.18 7.29
N LEU A 222 19.42 -16.36 6.43
CA LEU A 222 18.18 -16.73 5.73
C LEU A 222 18.39 -17.92 4.79
N LYS A 223 19.54 -17.98 4.11
CA LYS A 223 19.92 -19.12 3.26
C LYS A 223 20.14 -20.38 4.08
N ALA A 224 20.72 -20.27 5.28
CA ALA A 224 20.88 -21.40 6.20
C ALA A 224 19.53 -21.88 6.74
N MET A 225 18.58 -20.97 7.01
CA MET A 225 17.21 -21.33 7.41
C MET A 225 16.47 -22.14 6.33
N ARG A 226 16.74 -21.85 5.05
CA ARG A 226 16.14 -22.53 3.91
C ARG A 226 17.16 -22.69 2.77
N PRO A 227 18.00 -23.73 2.76
CA PRO A 227 19.08 -23.90 1.79
C PRO A 227 18.61 -23.94 0.33
N GLU A 228 17.45 -24.53 0.05
CA GLU A 228 16.85 -24.60 -1.28
C GLU A 228 16.26 -23.26 -1.76
N GLY A 229 16.09 -22.29 -0.85
CA GLY A 229 15.42 -21.03 -1.10
C GLY A 229 13.89 -21.12 -0.96
N TYR A 230 13.21 -20.00 -1.24
CA TYR A 230 11.76 -19.86 -1.12
C TYR A 230 11.10 -19.91 -2.50
N ASP A 231 9.88 -20.44 -2.58
CA ASP A 231 9.10 -20.41 -3.82
C ASP A 231 8.80 -18.97 -4.27
N TYR A 232 8.51 -18.12 -3.31
CA TYR A 232 8.23 -16.70 -3.52
C TYR A 232 9.05 -15.83 -2.57
N VAL A 233 9.74 -14.84 -3.13
CA VAL A 233 10.49 -13.82 -2.35
C VAL A 233 9.96 -12.45 -2.71
N ILE A 234 9.42 -11.74 -1.73
CA ILE A 234 8.78 -10.44 -1.93
C ILE A 234 9.65 -9.35 -1.29
N GLU A 235 10.15 -8.44 -2.11
CA GLU A 235 10.82 -7.23 -1.67
C GLU A 235 9.77 -6.14 -1.44
N ALA A 236 9.40 -5.87 -0.18
CA ALA A 236 8.40 -4.88 0.20
C ALA A 236 8.98 -3.74 1.08
N THR A 237 10.26 -3.42 0.86
CA THR A 237 10.95 -2.36 1.61
C THR A 237 11.38 -1.17 0.77
N GLY A 238 11.51 -1.34 -0.55
CA GLY A 238 12.11 -0.36 -1.47
C GLY A 238 13.63 -0.19 -1.27
N ASN A 239 14.32 -1.15 -0.63
CA ASN A 239 15.75 -1.05 -0.36
C ASN A 239 16.55 -1.91 -1.32
N MET A 240 17.43 -1.31 -2.10
CA MET A 240 18.17 -1.99 -3.16
C MET A 240 19.13 -3.07 -2.64
N ALA A 241 19.74 -2.89 -1.46
CA ALA A 241 20.59 -3.92 -0.87
C ALA A 241 19.78 -5.17 -0.45
N ILE A 242 18.48 -5.00 -0.13
CA ILE A 242 17.58 -6.12 0.11
C ILE A 242 17.12 -6.73 -1.22
N ALA A 243 16.81 -5.92 -2.22
CA ALA A 243 16.44 -6.39 -3.55
C ALA A 243 17.53 -7.29 -4.16
N GLU A 244 18.80 -6.95 -3.97
CA GLU A 244 19.96 -7.72 -4.45
C GLU A 244 20.00 -9.16 -3.90
N ILE A 245 19.60 -9.38 -2.64
CA ILE A 245 19.63 -10.71 -2.04
C ILE A 245 18.36 -11.53 -2.32
N CYS A 246 17.32 -10.95 -2.92
CA CYS A 246 16.07 -11.65 -3.18
C CYS A 246 16.20 -12.77 -4.22
N VAL A 247 16.86 -12.52 -5.34
CA VAL A 247 17.07 -13.54 -6.40
C VAL A 247 17.86 -14.74 -5.87
N PRO A 248 19.00 -14.59 -5.17
CA PRO A 248 19.71 -15.71 -4.56
C PRO A 248 18.92 -16.49 -3.52
N LEU A 249 17.97 -15.88 -2.82
CA LEU A 249 17.08 -16.52 -1.84
C LEU A 249 15.85 -17.17 -2.47
N THR A 250 15.55 -16.87 -3.74
CA THR A 250 14.50 -17.56 -4.48
C THR A 250 14.98 -18.92 -4.92
N ARG A 251 14.17 -19.98 -4.77
CA ARG A 251 14.53 -21.32 -5.24
C ARG A 251 14.49 -21.40 -6.76
N SER A 252 15.08 -22.45 -7.37
CA SER A 252 14.95 -22.73 -8.80
C SER A 252 13.48 -22.93 -9.18
N GLY A 253 13.05 -22.30 -10.29
CA GLY A 253 11.65 -22.25 -10.72
C GLY A 253 10.77 -21.31 -9.87
N GLY A 254 11.33 -20.57 -8.93
CA GLY A 254 10.61 -19.65 -8.04
C GLY A 254 10.41 -18.26 -8.63
N THR A 255 9.73 -17.42 -7.87
CA THR A 255 9.40 -16.03 -8.27
C THR A 255 9.90 -15.03 -7.24
N MET A 256 10.64 -14.02 -7.69
CA MET A 256 10.91 -12.80 -6.94
C MET A 256 9.92 -11.71 -7.36
N MET A 257 9.39 -10.96 -6.40
CA MET A 257 8.54 -9.78 -6.66
C MET A 257 9.18 -8.51 -6.10
N VAL A 258 9.31 -7.50 -6.96
CA VAL A 258 9.59 -6.12 -6.57
C VAL A 258 8.24 -5.46 -6.25
N TYR A 259 8.00 -5.18 -4.97
CA TYR A 259 6.76 -4.61 -4.46
C TYR A 259 7.00 -3.27 -3.76
N GLY A 260 8.13 -3.13 -3.06
CA GLY A 260 8.51 -1.89 -2.39
C GLY A 260 8.85 -0.77 -3.38
N VAL A 261 8.47 0.45 -3.03
CA VAL A 261 8.76 1.63 -3.85
C VAL A 261 10.16 2.15 -3.50
N GLY A 262 11.09 2.11 -4.46
CA GLY A 262 12.39 2.77 -4.43
C GLY A 262 12.36 4.12 -5.16
N GLU A 263 13.50 4.79 -5.23
CA GLU A 263 13.64 5.98 -6.06
C GLU A 263 13.68 5.61 -7.55
N THR A 264 13.30 6.54 -8.43
CA THR A 264 13.20 6.29 -9.88
C THR A 264 14.55 5.93 -10.53
N THR A 265 15.66 6.26 -9.88
CA THR A 265 17.03 6.00 -10.33
C THR A 265 17.65 4.77 -9.67
N ASP A 266 16.95 4.15 -8.72
CA ASP A 266 17.47 3.00 -8.00
C ASP A 266 17.64 1.78 -8.91
N THR A 267 18.76 1.09 -8.74
CA THR A 267 19.08 -0.14 -9.47
C THR A 267 19.70 -1.16 -8.52
N PHE A 268 19.52 -2.44 -8.82
CA PHE A 268 20.23 -3.53 -8.14
C PHE A 268 20.72 -4.55 -9.16
N PRO A 269 21.90 -5.18 -8.93
CA PRO A 269 22.47 -6.15 -9.87
C PRO A 269 21.71 -7.48 -9.80
N ILE A 270 21.56 -8.11 -10.97
CA ILE A 270 21.00 -9.46 -11.11
C ILE A 270 22.00 -10.31 -11.89
N ASN A 271 22.31 -11.51 -11.39
CA ASN A 271 23.09 -12.47 -12.16
C ASN A 271 22.20 -13.10 -13.25
N ALA A 272 22.45 -12.72 -14.51
CA ALA A 272 21.66 -13.18 -15.65
C ALA A 272 21.76 -14.70 -15.85
N PHE A 273 22.93 -15.32 -15.55
CA PHE A 273 23.08 -16.77 -15.64
C PHE A 273 22.23 -17.49 -14.58
N ASP A 274 22.13 -16.94 -13.37
CA ASP A 274 21.30 -17.46 -12.30
C ASP A 274 19.81 -17.45 -12.70
N VAL A 275 19.34 -16.34 -13.28
CA VAL A 275 17.95 -16.24 -13.77
C VAL A 275 17.69 -17.26 -14.87
N PHE A 276 18.60 -17.38 -15.85
CA PHE A 276 18.48 -18.34 -16.94
C PHE A 276 18.53 -19.79 -16.47
N HIS A 277 19.57 -20.17 -15.74
CA HIS A 277 19.83 -21.56 -15.37
C HIS A 277 18.83 -22.11 -14.32
N ARG A 278 18.34 -21.23 -13.44
CA ARG A 278 17.41 -21.59 -12.37
C ARG A 278 15.95 -21.29 -12.74
N GLU A 279 15.68 -20.79 -13.95
CA GLU A 279 14.33 -20.42 -14.42
C GLU A 279 13.59 -19.48 -13.45
N ILE A 280 14.29 -18.46 -12.93
CA ILE A 280 13.72 -17.50 -11.98
C ILE A 280 12.79 -16.55 -12.71
N THR A 281 11.57 -16.38 -12.20
CA THR A 281 10.66 -15.32 -12.63
C THR A 281 10.85 -14.08 -11.76
N ILE A 282 10.95 -12.90 -12.40
CA ILE A 282 10.97 -11.60 -11.70
C ILE A 282 9.72 -10.84 -12.11
N LYS A 283 8.92 -10.41 -11.12
CA LYS A 283 7.68 -9.67 -11.32
C LYS A 283 7.71 -8.33 -10.58
N GLY A 284 7.05 -7.31 -11.13
CA GLY A 284 6.69 -6.09 -10.43
C GLY A 284 5.21 -6.12 -10.04
N SER A 285 4.85 -5.43 -8.97
CA SER A 285 3.45 -5.17 -8.61
C SER A 285 3.31 -3.70 -8.28
N PHE A 286 2.39 -3.02 -8.95
CA PHE A 286 2.19 -1.59 -8.81
C PHE A 286 0.73 -1.27 -8.52
N ALA A 287 0.47 -0.59 -7.40
CA ALA A 287 -0.85 -0.18 -6.93
C ALA A 287 -1.89 -1.33 -6.96
N GLU A 288 -3.10 -1.09 -7.43
CA GLU A 288 -4.20 -2.07 -7.44
C GLU A 288 -4.98 -2.05 -8.75
N ILE A 289 -5.61 -3.19 -9.08
CA ILE A 289 -6.56 -3.33 -10.19
C ILE A 289 -7.78 -4.09 -9.66
N ASP A 290 -8.95 -3.43 -9.65
CA ASP A 290 -10.26 -4.05 -9.34
C ASP A 290 -10.32 -4.90 -8.05
N THR A 291 -9.37 -4.68 -7.13
CA THR A 291 -9.23 -5.51 -5.92
C THR A 291 -9.99 -4.97 -4.69
N PHE A 292 -10.61 -3.79 -4.77
CA PHE A 292 -11.35 -3.21 -3.64
C PHE A 292 -12.49 -4.11 -3.12
N PRO A 293 -13.37 -4.69 -3.97
CA PRO A 293 -14.44 -5.55 -3.48
C PRO A 293 -13.93 -6.78 -2.71
N SER A 294 -12.94 -7.49 -3.26
CA SER A 294 -12.34 -8.67 -2.62
C SER A 294 -11.59 -8.32 -1.33
N THR A 295 -10.95 -7.17 -1.32
CA THR A 295 -10.24 -6.63 -0.15
C THR A 295 -11.18 -6.26 0.98
N ILE A 296 -12.27 -5.55 0.69
CA ILE A 296 -13.29 -5.21 1.69
C ILE A 296 -13.89 -6.49 2.28
N ALA A 297 -14.21 -7.48 1.47
CA ALA A 297 -14.67 -8.79 1.93
C ALA A 297 -13.65 -9.51 2.82
N ALA A 298 -12.36 -9.41 2.48
CA ALA A 298 -11.28 -9.99 3.29
C ALA A 298 -11.11 -9.28 4.66
N LEU A 299 -11.27 -7.97 4.70
CA LEU A 299 -11.29 -7.19 5.94
C LEU A 299 -12.53 -7.54 6.79
N GLN A 300 -13.72 -7.55 6.19
CA GLN A 300 -14.98 -7.88 6.88
C GLN A 300 -15.00 -9.29 7.46
N SER A 301 -14.43 -10.25 6.76
CA SER A 301 -14.34 -11.64 7.21
C SER A 301 -13.20 -11.90 8.21
N GLY A 302 -12.39 -10.89 8.54
CA GLY A 302 -11.21 -11.04 9.42
C GLY A 302 -10.07 -11.86 8.81
N ARG A 303 -10.08 -12.09 7.50
CA ARG A 303 -8.95 -12.71 6.79
C ARG A 303 -7.73 -11.78 6.78
N ILE A 304 -7.99 -10.47 6.68
CA ILE A 304 -7.00 -9.43 6.94
C ILE A 304 -7.33 -8.82 8.30
N LYS A 305 -6.41 -8.95 9.25
CA LYS A 305 -6.49 -8.34 10.57
C LYS A 305 -5.63 -7.09 10.60
N THR A 306 -6.17 -6.02 11.17
CA THR A 306 -5.51 -4.71 11.25
C THR A 306 -5.21 -4.30 12.70
N ASP A 307 -5.51 -5.18 13.66
CA ASP A 307 -5.30 -4.93 15.09
C ASP A 307 -3.83 -4.62 15.38
N GLY A 308 -3.58 -3.50 16.05
CA GLY A 308 -2.24 -3.06 16.41
C GLY A 308 -1.42 -2.46 15.25
N LEU A 309 -1.96 -2.36 14.04
CA LEU A 309 -1.24 -1.75 12.91
C LEU A 309 -1.26 -0.22 12.94
N ILE A 310 -2.31 0.43 13.47
CA ILE A 310 -2.30 1.88 13.70
C ILE A 310 -1.50 2.16 14.96
N SER A 311 -0.35 2.82 14.82
CA SER A 311 0.55 3.14 15.93
C SER A 311 0.43 4.59 16.40
N HIS A 312 0.15 5.52 15.49
CA HIS A 312 0.12 6.96 15.79
C HIS A 312 -1.09 7.62 15.15
N ARG A 313 -1.65 8.60 15.88
CA ARG A 313 -2.79 9.41 15.44
C ARG A 313 -2.44 10.87 15.61
N PHE A 314 -2.67 11.66 14.58
CA PHE A 314 -2.44 13.11 14.58
C PHE A 314 -3.69 13.81 14.06
N LYS A 315 -3.88 15.06 14.47
CA LYS A 315 -4.87 15.95 13.83
C LYS A 315 -4.29 16.48 12.52
N LEU A 316 -5.17 16.96 11.64
CA LEU A 316 -4.77 17.53 10.36
C LEU A 316 -3.71 18.64 10.49
N GLU A 317 -3.85 19.49 11.53
CA GLU A 317 -2.91 20.57 11.83
C GLU A 317 -1.50 20.08 12.20
N GLU A 318 -1.39 18.82 12.59
CA GLU A 318 -0.13 18.17 12.97
C GLU A 318 0.50 17.36 11.84
N TYR A 319 0.02 17.53 10.60
CA TYR A 319 0.47 16.76 9.44
C TYR A 319 2.00 16.70 9.30
N GLY A 320 2.70 17.82 9.52
CA GLY A 320 4.17 17.84 9.48
C GLY A 320 4.83 16.92 10.52
N LYS A 321 4.26 16.84 11.73
CA LYS A 321 4.73 15.90 12.76
C LYS A 321 4.43 14.45 12.36
N ALA A 322 3.29 14.23 11.75
CA ALA A 322 2.89 12.90 11.29
C ALA A 322 3.83 12.36 10.20
N LEU A 323 4.24 13.19 9.22
CA LEU A 323 5.25 12.85 8.23
C LEU A 323 6.61 12.55 8.89
N GLU A 324 7.05 13.39 9.82
CA GLU A 324 8.33 13.20 10.51
C GLU A 324 8.31 11.93 11.37
N THR A 325 7.20 11.63 12.03
CA THR A 325 7.02 10.36 12.76
C THR A 325 7.15 9.15 11.84
N LEU A 326 6.52 9.18 10.66
CA LEU A 326 6.65 8.08 9.70
C LEU A 326 8.10 7.92 9.22
N ARG A 327 8.84 9.03 9.05
CA ARG A 327 10.23 9.04 8.58
C ARG A 327 11.21 8.52 9.62
N SER A 328 11.09 8.94 10.87
CA SER A 328 12.14 8.79 11.88
C SER A 328 11.82 7.82 13.00
N ASP A 329 10.55 7.63 13.36
CA ASP A 329 10.16 6.76 14.48
C ASP A 329 10.13 5.28 14.06
N LYS A 330 11.08 4.51 14.60
CA LYS A 330 11.18 3.06 14.35
C LYS A 330 9.97 2.27 14.85
N THR A 331 9.17 2.84 15.76
CA THR A 331 7.94 2.21 16.27
C THR A 331 6.72 2.53 15.40
N ALA A 332 6.84 3.49 14.47
CA ALA A 332 5.76 3.82 13.56
C ALA A 332 5.40 2.64 12.65
N HIS A 333 4.13 2.21 12.71
CA HIS A 333 3.51 1.29 11.76
C HIS A 333 2.66 2.10 10.77
N LYS A 334 1.32 2.09 10.93
CA LYS A 334 0.45 3.04 10.21
C LYS A 334 0.28 4.29 11.07
N VAL A 335 0.63 5.42 10.48
CA VAL A 335 0.33 6.75 11.00
C VAL A 335 -0.96 7.22 10.34
N VAL A 336 -1.89 7.80 11.10
CA VAL A 336 -3.16 8.28 10.56
C VAL A 336 -3.46 9.71 10.99
N ILE A 337 -4.17 10.43 10.10
CA ILE A 337 -4.75 11.74 10.38
C ILE A 337 -6.23 11.56 10.75
N THR A 338 -6.65 12.21 11.82
CA THR A 338 -8.04 12.28 12.33
C THR A 338 -8.61 13.66 12.09
N PHE A 339 -9.93 13.75 11.88
CA PHE A 339 -10.66 14.98 11.54
C PHE A 339 -11.73 15.34 12.55
#